data_effd934eb174c65ed714a77d3a8701e0
#
_entry.id   effd934eb174c65ed714a77d3a8701e0
#
_cell.length_a   1.000
_cell.length_b   1.000
_cell.length_c   1.000
_cell.angle_alpha   90.00
_cell.angle_beta   90.00
_cell.angle_gamma   90.00
#
_symmetry.space_group_name_H-M   'P 1'
#
loop_
_entity.id
_entity.type
_entity.pdbx_description
1 polymer ?
#
loop_
_entity_poly.entity_id
_entity_poly.type
_entity_poly.pdbx_seq_one_letter_code
_entity_poly.pdbx_strand_id
1 'polypeptide(L)'
;MHTGKISEIAYKRSVLKKICDKSDNLQVGIDGAHMAIEDVTMVISSNCILKWFLGCERYYLQKTLNDIYASGGSPKYVQLQINIPDDFEEKQLGRIIRSFDEAVTEMGLSIQKCDVYAGNVSQVLIQIHVIGVSEKTFSLKDIKENTDIVMAGTIAIGATSIITSLYESKLRERFHDTFVDGCLKISEFTNIKKITDVAKEQNILYMHHVSDGGVFAAAWEMASAVNLGIEVDIKKIPVWQETIEIAEVFDYNPYMTDGTGAVLI
;
A
#
# COMPACT_ATOMS: atom_id res chain seq x y z
N MET A 1 12.25 17.27 -5.32
CA MET A 1 11.43 16.15 -4.85
C MET A 1 11.69 14.99 -5.80
N HIS A 2 11.82 13.78 -5.29
CA HIS A 2 11.96 12.59 -6.14
C HIS A 2 10.60 12.11 -6.63
N THR A 3 10.58 11.33 -7.70
CA THR A 3 9.36 10.68 -8.20
C THR A 3 8.80 9.72 -7.16
N GLY A 4 7.49 9.73 -6.95
CA GLY A 4 6.79 8.90 -5.96
C GLY A 4 6.12 9.71 -4.85
N LYS A 5 5.77 9.04 -3.75
CA LYS A 5 5.27 9.70 -2.54
C LYS A 5 6.36 10.65 -2.01
N ILE A 6 6.00 11.88 -1.70
CA ILE A 6 6.96 12.84 -1.13
C ILE A 6 7.42 12.36 0.24
N SER A 7 8.63 12.75 0.64
CA SER A 7 9.15 12.38 1.96
C SER A 7 8.27 12.98 3.07
N GLU A 8 8.17 12.29 4.19
CA GLU A 8 7.37 12.69 5.36
C GLU A 8 7.82 14.03 5.91
N ILE A 9 9.13 14.35 5.82
CA ILE A 9 9.68 15.65 6.21
C ILE A 9 9.10 16.75 5.30
N ALA A 10 9.05 16.50 3.98
CA ALA A 10 8.45 17.43 3.04
C ALA A 10 6.94 17.55 3.27
N TYR A 11 6.26 16.44 3.55
CA TYR A 11 4.84 16.41 3.88
C TYR A 11 4.54 17.23 5.14
N LYS A 12 5.29 17.01 6.25
CA LYS A 12 5.15 17.79 7.49
C LYS A 12 5.32 19.29 7.24
N ARG A 13 6.30 19.70 6.43
CA ARG A 13 6.59 21.12 6.19
C ARG A 13 5.64 21.79 5.22
N SER A 14 5.30 21.11 4.12
CA SER A 14 4.62 21.71 2.98
C SER A 14 3.11 21.45 2.96
N VAL A 15 2.63 20.44 3.70
CA VAL A 15 1.22 20.09 3.81
C VAL A 15 0.72 20.35 5.22
N LEU A 16 1.19 19.58 6.21
CA LEU A 16 0.63 19.62 7.56
C LEU A 16 0.76 21.00 8.24
N LYS A 17 1.86 21.73 8.02
CA LYS A 17 2.04 23.09 8.56
C LYS A 17 1.20 24.15 7.85
N LYS A 18 0.58 23.84 6.72
CA LYS A 18 -0.19 24.83 5.93
C LYS A 18 -1.70 24.67 6.08
N ILE A 19 -2.16 23.52 6.57
CA ILE A 19 -3.57 23.30 6.86
C ILE A 19 -3.86 23.81 8.26
N CYS A 20 -4.76 24.77 8.38
CA CYS A 20 -5.09 25.42 9.66
C CYS A 20 -6.03 24.55 10.48
N ASP A 21 -7.10 24.05 9.88
CA ASP A 21 -8.09 23.17 10.53
C ASP A 21 -7.79 21.71 10.13
N LYS A 22 -7.11 20.99 11.03
CA LYS A 22 -6.67 19.61 10.80
C LYS A 22 -7.54 18.66 11.58
N SER A 23 -8.00 17.61 10.90
CA SER A 23 -8.52 16.44 11.62
C SER A 23 -7.37 15.66 12.28
N ASP A 24 -7.68 14.92 13.32
CA ASP A 24 -6.72 14.02 14.01
C ASP A 24 -6.14 12.95 13.09
N ASN A 25 -6.84 12.65 11.97
CA ASN A 25 -6.38 11.71 10.95
C ASN A 25 -5.31 12.29 10.02
N LEU A 26 -5.17 13.63 9.97
CA LEU A 26 -4.23 14.27 9.04
C LEU A 26 -2.83 14.36 9.67
N GLN A 27 -2.15 13.25 9.75
CA GLN A 27 -0.79 13.12 10.27
C GLN A 27 0.00 12.03 9.56
N VAL A 28 1.30 11.95 9.82
CA VAL A 28 2.16 10.85 9.35
C VAL A 28 1.84 9.59 10.13
N GLY A 29 1.89 8.42 9.47
CA GLY A 29 1.66 7.12 10.09
C GLY A 29 0.19 6.73 10.19
N ILE A 30 -0.71 7.41 9.50
CA ILE A 30 -2.12 7.04 9.36
C ILE A 30 -2.36 6.48 7.96
N ASP A 31 -2.71 5.20 7.86
CA ASP A 31 -2.96 4.51 6.58
C ASP A 31 -4.31 4.88 5.99
N GLY A 32 -5.36 4.89 6.79
CA GLY A 32 -6.71 5.24 6.38
C GLY A 32 -7.34 6.29 7.30
N ALA A 33 -7.94 7.32 6.70
CA ALA A 33 -8.62 8.37 7.44
C ALA A 33 -10.02 7.94 7.88
N HIS A 34 -10.31 8.05 9.18
CA HIS A 34 -11.62 7.77 9.75
C HIS A 34 -12.50 9.03 9.75
N MET A 35 -13.74 8.89 9.31
CA MET A 35 -14.72 9.97 9.28
C MET A 35 -16.04 9.48 9.85
N ALA A 36 -16.52 10.10 10.93
CA ALA A 36 -17.85 9.83 11.45
C ALA A 36 -18.91 10.55 10.60
N ILE A 37 -19.90 9.78 10.12
CA ILE A 37 -21.07 10.29 9.42
C ILE A 37 -22.29 9.64 10.08
N GLU A 38 -23.01 10.43 10.87
CA GLU A 38 -24.10 9.93 11.72
C GLU A 38 -23.63 8.75 12.58
N ASP A 39 -24.24 7.59 12.47
CA ASP A 39 -23.95 6.38 13.25
C ASP A 39 -22.87 5.49 12.61
N VAL A 40 -22.28 5.91 11.47
CA VAL A 40 -21.29 5.13 10.73
C VAL A 40 -19.95 5.83 10.73
N THR A 41 -18.89 5.10 11.08
CA THR A 41 -17.52 5.56 10.85
C THR A 41 -17.01 4.99 9.54
N MET A 42 -16.75 5.85 8.58
CA MET A 42 -16.13 5.49 7.31
C MET A 42 -14.61 5.52 7.43
N VAL A 43 -13.94 4.69 6.64
CA VAL A 43 -12.48 4.70 6.45
C VAL A 43 -12.19 4.91 4.98
N ILE A 44 -11.32 5.85 4.67
CA ILE A 44 -10.88 6.10 3.29
C ILE A 44 -9.36 6.00 3.18
N SER A 45 -8.88 5.42 2.08
CA SER A 45 -7.48 5.46 1.66
C SER A 45 -7.38 5.70 0.16
N SER A 46 -6.22 6.20 -0.26
CA SER A 46 -5.94 6.52 -1.66
C SER A 46 -4.51 6.22 -2.03
N ASN A 47 -4.33 5.61 -3.20
CA ASN A 47 -3.03 5.41 -3.82
C ASN A 47 -3.01 5.94 -5.25
N CYS A 48 -1.81 6.23 -5.77
CA CYS A 48 -1.62 6.73 -7.13
C CYS A 48 -0.66 5.83 -7.91
N ILE A 49 -1.10 5.34 -9.06
CA ILE A 49 -0.25 4.67 -10.04
C ILE A 49 0.41 5.75 -10.88
N LEU A 50 1.68 6.02 -10.61
CA LEU A 50 2.47 7.01 -11.35
C LEU A 50 3.03 6.47 -12.65
N LYS A 51 3.22 5.15 -12.75
CA LYS A 51 3.66 4.44 -13.95
C LYS A 51 2.81 3.19 -14.12
N TRP A 52 1.82 3.32 -14.98
CA TRP A 52 0.95 2.20 -15.31
C TRP A 52 1.63 1.18 -16.23
N PHE A 53 1.38 -0.08 -16.01
CA PHE A 53 1.65 -1.20 -16.91
C PHE A 53 0.55 -2.26 -16.73
N LEU A 54 0.29 -3.04 -17.75
CA LEU A 54 -0.78 -4.03 -17.74
C LEU A 54 -0.57 -5.07 -16.62
N GLY A 55 -1.58 -5.27 -15.79
CA GLY A 55 -1.56 -6.20 -14.65
C GLY A 55 -1.15 -5.56 -13.32
N CYS A 56 -0.73 -4.29 -13.29
CA CYS A 56 -0.42 -3.61 -12.04
C CYS A 56 -1.66 -3.21 -11.24
N GLU A 57 -2.83 -3.18 -11.86
CA GLU A 57 -4.09 -2.71 -11.29
C GLU A 57 -4.45 -3.50 -10.04
N ARG A 58 -4.37 -4.84 -10.12
CA ARG A 58 -4.63 -5.73 -8.99
C ARG A 58 -3.73 -5.46 -7.80
N TYR A 59 -2.43 -5.22 -8.06
CA TYR A 59 -1.46 -4.94 -7.03
C TYR A 59 -1.76 -3.61 -6.31
N TYR A 60 -1.94 -2.52 -7.07
CA TYR A 60 -2.21 -1.21 -6.47
C TYR A 60 -3.56 -1.14 -5.79
N LEU A 61 -4.57 -1.86 -6.30
CA LEU A 61 -5.84 -2.02 -5.62
C LEU A 61 -5.62 -2.74 -4.28
N GLN A 62 -4.92 -3.89 -4.27
CA GLN A 62 -4.63 -4.63 -3.04
C GLN A 62 -3.86 -3.78 -2.02
N LYS A 63 -2.88 -3.00 -2.48
CA LYS A 63 -2.14 -2.06 -1.63
C LYS A 63 -3.08 -1.07 -0.95
N THR A 64 -4.03 -0.49 -1.68
CA THR A 64 -5.01 0.46 -1.12
C THR A 64 -6.00 -0.23 -0.17
N LEU A 65 -6.39 -1.47 -0.46
CA LEU A 65 -7.22 -2.26 0.45
C LEU A 65 -6.50 -2.58 1.76
N ASN A 66 -5.19 -2.83 1.70
CA ASN A 66 -4.40 -3.10 2.88
C ASN A 66 -4.37 -1.92 3.85
N ASP A 67 -4.36 -0.68 3.36
CA ASP A 67 -4.45 0.52 4.20
C ASP A 67 -5.77 0.54 4.98
N ILE A 68 -6.88 0.15 4.35
CA ILE A 68 -8.19 0.03 5.02
C ILE A 68 -8.17 -1.08 6.08
N TYR A 69 -7.59 -2.25 5.75
CA TYR A 69 -7.48 -3.35 6.70
C TYR A 69 -6.61 -3.00 7.92
N ALA A 70 -5.44 -2.37 7.69
CA ALA A 70 -4.54 -1.92 8.75
C ALA A 70 -5.19 -0.83 9.63
N SER A 71 -6.09 -0.03 9.06
CA SER A 71 -6.88 0.97 9.80
C SER A 71 -8.06 0.37 10.57
N GLY A 72 -8.24 -0.96 10.58
CA GLY A 72 -9.35 -1.64 11.27
C GLY A 72 -10.67 -1.59 10.53
N GLY A 73 -10.66 -1.29 9.24
CA GLY A 73 -11.85 -1.18 8.40
C GLY A 73 -12.09 -2.38 7.48
N SER A 74 -13.27 -2.39 6.89
CA SER A 74 -13.69 -3.33 5.84
C SER A 74 -14.00 -2.53 4.57
N PRO A 75 -13.25 -2.73 3.46
CA PRO A 75 -13.48 -2.02 2.21
C PRO A 75 -14.84 -2.39 1.61
N LYS A 76 -15.51 -1.44 0.97
CA LYS A 76 -16.83 -1.60 0.35
C LYS A 76 -16.85 -1.13 -1.09
N TYR A 77 -16.26 0.02 -1.39
CA TYR A 77 -16.38 0.68 -2.68
C TYR A 77 -15.05 1.20 -3.18
N VAL A 78 -14.92 1.24 -4.51
CA VAL A 78 -13.77 1.79 -5.21
C VAL A 78 -14.23 2.97 -6.06
N GLN A 79 -13.43 4.02 -6.07
CA GLN A 79 -13.53 5.13 -7.02
C GLN A 79 -12.21 5.25 -7.76
N LEU A 80 -12.26 5.47 -9.07
CA LEU A 80 -11.09 5.68 -9.91
C LEU A 80 -11.11 7.10 -10.49
N GLN A 81 -9.94 7.72 -10.57
CA GLN A 81 -9.71 8.90 -11.38
C GLN A 81 -8.51 8.64 -12.28
N ILE A 82 -8.70 8.76 -13.59
CA ILE A 82 -7.70 8.43 -14.61
C ILE A 82 -7.38 9.67 -15.40
N ASN A 83 -6.10 10.03 -15.48
CA ASN A 83 -5.61 11.10 -16.34
C ASN A 83 -4.79 10.45 -17.45
N ILE A 84 -5.14 10.73 -18.69
CA ILE A 84 -4.52 10.17 -19.90
C ILE A 84 -3.93 11.30 -20.77
N PRO A 85 -2.87 11.02 -21.53
CA PRO A 85 -2.45 11.92 -22.61
C PRO A 85 -3.58 12.22 -23.58
N ASP A 86 -3.53 13.37 -24.24
CA ASP A 86 -4.57 13.80 -25.20
C ASP A 86 -4.59 12.95 -26.49
N ASP A 87 -3.49 12.27 -26.80
CA ASP A 87 -3.36 11.31 -27.93
C ASP A 87 -3.60 9.84 -27.53
N PHE A 88 -4.10 9.57 -26.31
CA PHE A 88 -4.27 8.23 -25.79
C PHE A 88 -5.41 7.47 -26.48
N GLU A 89 -5.17 6.23 -26.91
CA GLU A 89 -6.16 5.45 -27.63
C GLU A 89 -7.31 4.96 -26.75
N GLU A 90 -8.55 5.17 -27.17
CA GLU A 90 -9.76 4.69 -26.46
C GLU A 90 -9.72 3.16 -26.22
N LYS A 91 -9.16 2.39 -27.15
CA LYS A 91 -9.00 0.93 -26.99
C LYS A 91 -8.08 0.56 -25.83
N GLN A 92 -7.03 1.33 -25.58
CA GLN A 92 -6.12 1.13 -24.45
C GLN A 92 -6.81 1.51 -23.14
N LEU A 93 -7.56 2.62 -23.11
CA LEU A 93 -8.40 2.99 -21.98
C LEU A 93 -9.38 1.88 -21.62
N GLY A 94 -10.06 1.30 -22.62
CA GLY A 94 -10.99 0.18 -22.42
C GLY A 94 -10.32 -1.06 -21.81
N ARG A 95 -9.03 -1.32 -22.09
CA ARG A 95 -8.27 -2.40 -21.45
C ARG A 95 -7.97 -2.10 -19.98
N ILE A 96 -7.57 -0.87 -19.67
CA ILE A 96 -7.32 -0.43 -18.28
C ILE A 96 -8.58 -0.62 -17.44
N ILE A 97 -9.72 -0.10 -17.93
CA ILE A 97 -10.99 -0.18 -17.20
C ILE A 97 -11.41 -1.63 -16.97
N ARG A 98 -11.28 -2.50 -18.00
CA ARG A 98 -11.60 -3.93 -17.87
C ARG A 98 -10.72 -4.61 -16.83
N SER A 99 -9.42 -4.37 -16.83
CA SER A 99 -8.49 -4.94 -15.87
C SER A 99 -8.80 -4.50 -14.43
N PHE A 100 -9.20 -3.24 -14.22
CA PHE A 100 -9.70 -2.79 -12.92
C PHE A 100 -11.01 -3.43 -12.51
N ASP A 101 -11.97 -3.52 -13.43
CA ASP A 101 -13.28 -4.12 -13.16
C ASP A 101 -13.14 -5.60 -12.75
N GLU A 102 -12.31 -6.35 -13.48
CA GLU A 102 -11.97 -7.73 -13.14
C GLU A 102 -11.35 -7.84 -11.73
N ALA A 103 -10.33 -7.02 -11.43
CA ALA A 103 -9.66 -7.03 -10.14
C ALA A 103 -10.61 -6.65 -8.98
N VAL A 104 -11.42 -5.61 -9.16
CA VAL A 104 -12.39 -5.14 -8.17
C VAL A 104 -13.47 -6.18 -7.91
N THR A 105 -14.00 -6.82 -8.97
CA THR A 105 -15.02 -7.87 -8.89
C THR A 105 -14.49 -9.11 -8.18
N GLU A 106 -13.26 -9.56 -8.51
CA GLU A 106 -12.62 -10.70 -7.84
C GLU A 106 -12.40 -10.47 -6.33
N MET A 107 -12.21 -9.23 -5.93
CA MET A 107 -12.09 -8.84 -4.51
C MET A 107 -13.44 -8.62 -3.83
N GLY A 108 -14.56 -8.87 -4.51
CA GLY A 108 -15.92 -8.74 -3.97
C GLY A 108 -16.35 -7.29 -3.76
N LEU A 109 -15.78 -6.35 -4.52
CA LEU A 109 -16.07 -4.92 -4.46
C LEU A 109 -16.78 -4.44 -5.71
N SER A 110 -17.12 -3.14 -5.75
CA SER A 110 -17.71 -2.48 -6.92
C SER A 110 -17.11 -1.10 -7.14
N ILE A 111 -16.93 -0.74 -8.42
CA ILE A 111 -16.54 0.62 -8.81
C ILE A 111 -17.79 1.49 -8.77
N GLN A 112 -17.80 2.49 -7.89
CA GLN A 112 -18.94 3.40 -7.75
C GLN A 112 -18.82 4.64 -8.63
N LYS A 113 -17.59 5.04 -8.96
CA LYS A 113 -17.33 6.19 -9.81
C LYS A 113 -16.01 5.98 -10.54
N CYS A 114 -15.98 6.40 -11.81
CA CYS A 114 -14.76 6.44 -12.62
C CYS A 114 -14.78 7.71 -13.47
N ASP A 115 -13.91 8.66 -13.14
CA ASP A 115 -13.71 9.88 -13.92
C ASP A 115 -12.46 9.75 -14.78
N VAL A 116 -12.54 10.14 -16.04
CA VAL A 116 -11.40 10.13 -16.97
C VAL A 116 -11.20 11.51 -17.54
N TYR A 117 -9.97 12.00 -17.47
CA TYR A 117 -9.58 13.30 -18.01
C TYR A 117 -8.45 13.11 -19.02
N ALA A 118 -8.63 13.61 -20.23
CA ALA A 118 -7.56 13.77 -21.20
C ALA A 118 -6.91 15.15 -21.05
N GLY A 119 -5.59 15.19 -21.14
CA GLY A 119 -4.90 16.47 -20.97
C GLY A 119 -3.39 16.38 -21.07
N ASN A 120 -2.73 17.44 -20.67
CA ASN A 120 -1.28 17.61 -20.79
C ASN A 120 -0.51 16.80 -19.74
N VAL A 121 -0.65 15.47 -19.82
CA VAL A 121 0.15 14.51 -19.05
C VAL A 121 0.97 13.64 -20.00
N SER A 122 2.19 13.30 -19.63
CA SER A 122 3.11 12.51 -20.45
C SER A 122 2.86 10.99 -20.41
N GLN A 123 2.07 10.55 -19.44
CA GLN A 123 1.74 9.14 -19.23
C GLN A 123 0.43 9.00 -18.45
N VAL A 124 -0.13 7.80 -18.49
CA VAL A 124 -1.34 7.49 -17.72
C VAL A 124 -1.03 7.59 -16.21
N LEU A 125 -1.87 8.37 -15.51
CA LEU A 125 -1.85 8.49 -14.05
C LEU A 125 -3.20 8.01 -13.54
N ILE A 126 -3.22 7.08 -12.58
CA ILE A 126 -4.45 6.52 -12.03
C ILE A 126 -4.46 6.71 -10.52
N GLN A 127 -5.50 7.34 -10.02
CA GLN A 127 -5.78 7.46 -8.60
C GLN A 127 -6.85 6.44 -8.23
N ILE A 128 -6.55 5.64 -7.21
CA ILE A 128 -7.46 4.65 -6.63
C ILE A 128 -7.88 5.18 -5.28
N HIS A 129 -9.18 5.32 -5.06
CA HIS A 129 -9.74 5.64 -3.76
C HIS A 129 -10.57 4.46 -3.29
N VAL A 130 -10.32 3.99 -2.08
CA VAL A 130 -11.11 2.94 -1.45
C VAL A 130 -11.86 3.52 -0.27
N ILE A 131 -13.14 3.22 -0.21
CA ILE A 131 -14.05 3.61 0.87
C ILE A 131 -14.48 2.34 1.59
N GLY A 132 -14.32 2.33 2.91
CA GLY A 132 -14.70 1.24 3.77
C GLY A 132 -15.49 1.70 4.98
N VAL A 133 -15.93 0.74 5.77
CA VAL A 133 -16.59 0.97 7.07
C VAL A 133 -15.63 0.52 8.16
N SER A 134 -15.45 1.35 9.20
CA SER A 134 -14.63 1.02 10.35
C SER A 134 -15.30 -0.07 11.18
N GLU A 135 -14.58 -1.14 11.45
CA GLU A 135 -14.99 -2.21 12.36
C GLU A 135 -14.35 -2.02 13.74
N LYS A 136 -13.15 -1.43 13.77
CA LYS A 136 -12.39 -1.14 14.98
C LYS A 136 -11.59 0.15 14.77
N THR A 137 -11.65 1.05 15.74
CA THR A 137 -10.80 2.25 15.77
C THR A 137 -9.65 2.03 16.76
N PHE A 138 -8.48 2.53 16.43
CA PHE A 138 -7.29 2.46 17.25
C PHE A 138 -7.01 3.80 17.91
N SER A 139 -6.55 3.78 19.17
CA SER A 139 -6.19 4.98 19.91
C SER A 139 -4.67 5.06 20.07
N LEU A 140 -4.03 5.93 19.30
CA LEU A 140 -2.59 6.17 19.45
C LEU A 140 -2.20 6.72 20.83
N LYS A 141 -3.16 7.29 21.58
CA LYS A 141 -2.93 7.85 22.93
C LYS A 141 -2.61 6.79 23.98
N ASP A 142 -2.95 5.53 23.71
CA ASP A 142 -2.72 4.41 24.62
C ASP A 142 -1.33 3.78 24.47
N ILE A 143 -0.60 4.14 23.39
CA ILE A 143 0.76 3.66 23.13
C ILE A 143 1.75 4.42 24.02
N LYS A 144 2.60 3.66 24.72
CA LYS A 144 3.58 4.17 25.68
C LYS A 144 4.99 3.70 25.33
N GLU A 145 5.98 4.28 26.03
CA GLU A 145 7.35 3.76 25.96
C GLU A 145 7.39 2.26 26.33
N ASN A 146 8.25 1.51 25.68
CA ASN A 146 8.41 0.06 25.82
C ASN A 146 7.17 -0.76 25.40
N THR A 147 6.29 -0.22 24.54
CA THR A 147 5.30 -1.03 23.84
C THR A 147 6.00 -1.87 22.79
N ASP A 148 5.75 -3.18 22.79
CA ASP A 148 6.29 -4.10 21.80
C ASP A 148 5.64 -3.89 20.44
N ILE A 149 6.43 -4.10 19.39
CA ILE A 149 5.96 -4.09 17.99
C ILE A 149 6.16 -5.48 17.40
N VAL A 150 5.12 -6.03 16.84
CA VAL A 150 5.13 -7.30 16.11
C VAL A 150 5.03 -7.04 14.61
N MET A 151 5.99 -7.56 13.85
CA MET A 151 5.88 -7.59 12.40
C MET A 151 5.25 -8.91 11.94
N ALA A 152 4.16 -8.83 11.21
CA ALA A 152 3.54 -9.96 10.54
C ALA A 152 3.65 -9.82 9.01
N GLY A 153 3.97 -10.90 8.31
CA GLY A 153 4.38 -10.90 6.91
C GLY A 153 5.90 -10.80 6.76
N THR A 154 6.37 -10.57 5.53
CA THR A 154 7.80 -10.44 5.21
C THR A 154 8.06 -9.18 4.39
N ILE A 155 9.30 -8.65 4.42
CA ILE A 155 9.63 -7.40 3.71
C ILE A 155 9.65 -7.57 2.20
N ALA A 156 9.41 -6.47 1.50
CA ALA A 156 9.56 -6.29 0.04
C ALA A 156 8.77 -7.29 -0.83
N ILE A 157 7.73 -7.95 -0.30
CA ILE A 157 6.87 -8.86 -1.07
C ILE A 157 6.24 -8.12 -2.25
N GLY A 158 5.72 -6.93 -2.03
CA GLY A 158 5.13 -6.12 -3.08
C GLY A 158 6.10 -5.81 -4.20
N ALA A 159 7.29 -5.30 -3.86
CA ALA A 159 8.34 -5.01 -4.85
C ALA A 159 8.79 -6.26 -5.60
N THR A 160 9.00 -7.36 -4.89
CA THR A 160 9.41 -8.65 -5.50
C THR A 160 8.37 -9.14 -6.50
N SER A 161 7.08 -9.06 -6.14
CA SER A 161 5.97 -9.44 -7.03
C SER A 161 5.94 -8.61 -8.31
N ILE A 162 6.01 -7.28 -8.18
CA ILE A 162 5.96 -6.35 -9.32
C ILE A 162 7.18 -6.54 -10.23
N ILE A 163 8.39 -6.60 -9.65
CA ILE A 163 9.63 -6.75 -10.41
C ILE A 163 9.65 -8.09 -11.15
N THR A 164 9.23 -9.17 -10.50
CA THR A 164 9.16 -10.49 -11.13
C THR A 164 8.20 -10.47 -12.32
N SER A 165 7.02 -9.89 -12.16
CA SER A 165 6.03 -9.79 -13.26
C SER A 165 6.53 -8.94 -14.43
N LEU A 166 7.22 -7.83 -14.15
CA LEU A 166 7.74 -6.93 -15.18
C LEU A 166 8.94 -7.50 -15.96
N TYR A 167 9.77 -8.29 -15.28
CA TYR A 167 11.06 -8.74 -15.81
C TYR A 167 11.17 -10.27 -15.87
N GLU A 168 10.04 -10.98 -15.96
CA GLU A 168 9.98 -12.44 -15.98
C GLU A 168 10.96 -13.06 -16.98
N SER A 169 10.95 -12.60 -18.24
CA SER A 169 11.84 -13.13 -19.29
C SER A 169 13.31 -13.00 -18.90
N LYS A 170 13.72 -11.84 -18.36
CA LYS A 170 15.09 -11.61 -17.90
C LYS A 170 15.47 -12.51 -16.74
N LEU A 171 14.54 -12.78 -15.84
CA LEU A 171 14.76 -13.65 -14.70
C LEU A 171 14.89 -15.11 -15.12
N ARG A 172 14.11 -15.57 -16.10
CA ARG A 172 14.23 -16.93 -16.69
C ARG A 172 15.55 -17.18 -17.43
N GLU A 173 16.23 -16.13 -17.89
CA GLU A 173 17.59 -16.24 -18.42
C GLU A 173 18.65 -16.53 -17.34
N ARG A 174 18.37 -16.17 -16.08
CA ARG A 174 19.32 -16.25 -14.97
C ARG A 174 18.99 -17.35 -13.97
N PHE A 175 17.73 -17.64 -13.75
CA PHE A 175 17.25 -18.59 -12.75
C PHE A 175 16.47 -19.74 -13.41
N HIS A 176 16.41 -20.85 -12.70
CA HIS A 176 15.58 -21.97 -13.10
C HIS A 176 14.08 -21.61 -13.09
N ASP A 177 13.29 -22.17 -14.02
CA ASP A 177 11.87 -21.87 -14.17
C ASP A 177 11.07 -22.03 -12.87
N THR A 178 11.35 -23.09 -12.09
CA THR A 178 10.67 -23.33 -10.81
C THR A 178 10.89 -22.22 -9.78
N PHE A 179 12.05 -21.55 -9.80
CA PHE A 179 12.33 -20.41 -8.94
C PHE A 179 11.50 -19.20 -9.39
N VAL A 180 11.51 -18.90 -10.68
CA VAL A 180 10.73 -17.77 -11.22
C VAL A 180 9.24 -17.98 -11.03
N ASP A 181 8.73 -19.19 -11.24
CA ASP A 181 7.34 -19.56 -10.96
C ASP A 181 6.98 -19.39 -9.47
N GLY A 182 7.92 -19.68 -8.56
CA GLY A 182 7.79 -19.38 -7.14
C GLY A 182 7.67 -17.89 -6.87
N CYS A 183 8.55 -17.09 -7.47
CA CYS A 183 8.52 -15.63 -7.36
C CYS A 183 7.22 -15.01 -7.89
N LEU A 184 6.65 -15.51 -8.98
CA LEU A 184 5.36 -15.04 -9.51
C LEU A 184 4.20 -15.28 -8.55
N LYS A 185 4.23 -16.38 -7.78
CA LYS A 185 3.21 -16.68 -6.76
C LYS A 185 3.30 -15.81 -5.51
N ILE A 186 4.39 -15.06 -5.32
CA ILE A 186 4.57 -14.15 -4.18
C ILE A 186 3.44 -13.12 -4.10
N SER A 187 2.84 -12.75 -5.24
CA SER A 187 1.69 -11.84 -5.30
C SER A 187 0.49 -12.31 -4.45
N GLU A 188 0.34 -13.60 -4.21
CA GLU A 188 -0.73 -14.18 -3.38
C GLU A 188 -0.60 -13.77 -1.90
N PHE A 189 0.60 -13.38 -1.46
CA PHE A 189 0.90 -12.98 -0.08
C PHE A 189 0.84 -11.46 0.15
N THR A 190 0.46 -10.69 -0.85
CA THR A 190 0.33 -9.22 -0.72
C THR A 190 -0.89 -8.80 0.10
N ASN A 191 -1.86 -9.68 0.32
CA ASN A 191 -3.10 -9.40 1.05
C ASN A 191 -2.93 -9.65 2.56
N ILE A 192 -3.03 -8.57 3.36
CA ILE A 192 -2.89 -8.64 4.83
C ILE A 192 -4.20 -8.88 5.57
N LYS A 193 -5.35 -9.04 4.88
CA LYS A 193 -6.66 -9.15 5.51
C LYS A 193 -6.70 -10.20 6.62
N LYS A 194 -6.20 -11.42 6.37
CA LYS A 194 -6.19 -12.49 7.37
C LYS A 194 -5.36 -12.12 8.60
N ILE A 195 -4.23 -11.44 8.41
CA ILE A 195 -3.36 -10.99 9.50
C ILE A 195 -4.11 -9.96 10.35
N THR A 196 -4.69 -8.94 9.70
CA THR A 196 -5.40 -7.87 10.40
C THR A 196 -6.70 -8.36 11.07
N ASP A 197 -7.39 -9.35 10.49
CA ASP A 197 -8.56 -9.95 11.12
C ASP A 197 -8.18 -10.67 12.43
N VAL A 198 -7.12 -11.49 12.42
CA VAL A 198 -6.60 -12.13 13.63
C VAL A 198 -6.13 -11.10 14.66
N ALA A 199 -5.42 -10.05 14.19
CA ALA A 199 -4.94 -8.99 15.07
C ALA A 199 -6.09 -8.22 15.74
N LYS A 200 -7.19 -7.94 15.02
CA LYS A 200 -8.37 -7.26 15.59
C LYS A 200 -9.03 -8.01 16.75
N GLU A 201 -8.89 -9.34 16.79
CA GLU A 201 -9.38 -10.18 17.89
C GLU A 201 -8.49 -10.12 19.13
N GLN A 202 -7.28 -9.59 18.99
CA GLN A 202 -6.34 -9.41 20.10
C GLN A 202 -6.44 -8.00 20.71
N ASN A 203 -5.82 -7.83 21.87
CA ASN A 203 -5.72 -6.52 22.52
C ASN A 203 -4.59 -5.67 21.94
N ILE A 204 -4.70 -5.35 20.64
CA ILE A 204 -3.75 -4.50 19.94
C ILE A 204 -4.13 -3.02 20.08
N LEU A 205 -3.12 -2.16 20.05
CA LEU A 205 -3.27 -0.72 20.17
C LEU A 205 -3.34 -0.01 18.82
N TYR A 206 -2.62 -0.53 17.83
CA TYR A 206 -2.50 0.06 16.50
C TYR A 206 -1.97 -0.96 15.48
N MET A 207 -2.26 -0.73 14.20
CA MET A 207 -1.65 -1.43 13.07
C MET A 207 -1.19 -0.42 12.03
N HIS A 208 -0.10 -0.74 11.32
CA HIS A 208 0.42 0.09 10.22
C HIS A 208 0.90 -0.78 9.07
N HIS A 209 0.38 -0.51 7.87
CA HIS A 209 0.71 -1.24 6.65
C HIS A 209 2.14 -0.92 6.21
N VAL A 210 2.97 -1.94 6.01
CA VAL A 210 4.31 -1.76 5.45
C VAL A 210 4.18 -1.61 3.93
N SER A 211 4.28 -0.40 3.43
CA SER A 211 4.11 -0.08 2.01
C SER A 211 5.30 0.72 1.45
N ASP A 212 5.09 1.92 0.94
CA ASP A 212 6.13 2.77 0.34
C ASP A 212 7.27 3.05 1.32
N GLY A 213 8.50 2.86 0.85
CA GLY A 213 9.70 3.03 1.68
C GLY A 213 10.02 1.84 2.59
N GLY A 214 9.21 0.77 2.53
CA GLY A 214 9.45 -0.50 3.21
C GLY A 214 9.36 -0.44 4.72
N VAL A 215 9.94 -1.44 5.39
CA VAL A 215 9.82 -1.59 6.84
C VAL A 215 10.47 -0.46 7.63
N PHE A 216 11.52 0.16 7.09
CA PHE A 216 12.17 1.28 7.79
C PHE A 216 11.30 2.54 7.77
N ALA A 217 10.63 2.82 6.65
CA ALA A 217 9.68 3.92 6.58
C ALA A 217 8.48 3.65 7.51
N ALA A 218 7.89 2.46 7.44
CA ALA A 218 6.75 2.09 8.28
C ALA A 218 7.08 2.18 9.78
N ALA A 219 8.25 1.68 10.20
CA ALA A 219 8.72 1.78 11.58
C ALA A 219 8.87 3.25 12.03
N TRP A 220 9.47 4.07 11.18
CA TRP A 220 9.63 5.51 11.45
C TRP A 220 8.28 6.24 11.48
N GLU A 221 7.38 5.94 10.56
CA GLU A 221 6.03 6.52 10.49
C GLU A 221 5.23 6.19 11.76
N MET A 222 5.28 4.93 12.20
CA MET A 222 4.63 4.45 13.42
C MET A 222 5.16 5.16 14.68
N ALA A 223 6.49 5.25 14.82
CA ALA A 223 7.12 5.98 15.91
C ALA A 223 6.78 7.48 15.90
N SER A 224 6.77 8.08 14.70
CA SER A 224 6.42 9.50 14.49
C SER A 224 4.97 9.82 14.84
N ALA A 225 4.04 8.88 14.61
CA ALA A 225 2.63 9.06 14.91
C ALA A 225 2.37 9.25 16.41
N VAL A 226 3.19 8.63 17.25
CA VAL A 226 3.09 8.68 18.72
C VAL A 226 4.18 9.53 19.36
N ASN A 227 5.06 10.15 18.57
CA ASN A 227 6.19 10.97 19.05
C ASN A 227 7.13 10.21 20.01
N LEU A 228 7.39 8.93 19.71
CA LEU A 228 8.33 8.08 20.43
C LEU A 228 9.51 7.69 19.54
N GLY A 229 10.56 7.11 20.16
CA GLY A 229 11.61 6.40 19.44
C GLY A 229 11.19 4.97 19.13
N ILE A 230 11.98 4.31 18.26
CA ILE A 230 11.79 2.90 17.94
C ILE A 230 13.15 2.21 17.94
N GLU A 231 13.22 1.01 18.52
CA GLU A 231 14.39 0.13 18.45
C GLU A 231 14.04 -1.08 17.58
N VAL A 232 14.87 -1.36 16.58
CA VAL A 232 14.63 -2.44 15.60
C VAL A 232 15.81 -3.39 15.58
N ASP A 233 15.56 -4.66 15.89
CA ASP A 233 16.51 -5.75 15.64
C ASP A 233 16.36 -6.24 14.20
N ILE A 234 17.22 -5.75 13.31
CA ILE A 234 17.21 -6.07 11.88
C ILE A 234 17.26 -7.59 11.62
N LYS A 235 17.93 -8.37 12.49
CA LYS A 235 18.05 -9.82 12.32
C LYS A 235 16.73 -10.55 12.55
N LYS A 236 15.76 -9.94 13.19
CA LYS A 236 14.43 -10.49 13.42
C LYS A 236 13.42 -10.15 12.31
N ILE A 237 13.78 -9.26 11.39
CA ILE A 237 12.91 -8.91 10.28
C ILE A 237 12.90 -10.08 9.28
N PRO A 238 11.73 -10.71 9.02
CA PRO A 238 11.65 -11.84 8.11
C PRO A 238 11.79 -11.37 6.65
N VAL A 239 12.59 -12.11 5.88
CA VAL A 239 12.79 -11.90 4.45
C VAL A 239 12.88 -13.25 3.75
N TRP A 240 12.28 -13.37 2.57
CA TRP A 240 12.36 -14.58 1.78
C TRP A 240 13.61 -14.59 0.91
N GLN A 241 14.08 -15.81 0.61
CA GLN A 241 15.24 -16.01 -0.27
C GLN A 241 14.99 -15.42 -1.66
N GLU A 242 13.78 -15.60 -2.18
CA GLU A 242 13.33 -15.06 -3.47
C GLU A 242 13.48 -13.53 -3.51
N THR A 243 13.09 -12.86 -2.43
CA THR A 243 13.25 -11.40 -2.29
C THR A 243 14.71 -10.98 -2.35
N ILE A 244 15.61 -11.71 -1.66
CA ILE A 244 17.05 -11.42 -1.64
C ILE A 244 17.63 -11.59 -3.03
N GLU A 245 17.36 -12.72 -3.71
CA GLU A 245 17.88 -13.00 -5.06
C GLU A 245 17.40 -11.96 -6.09
N ILE A 246 16.13 -11.57 -6.04
CA ILE A 246 15.57 -10.52 -6.92
C ILE A 246 16.20 -9.17 -6.58
N ALA A 247 16.37 -8.85 -5.30
CA ALA A 247 17.00 -7.60 -4.86
C ALA A 247 18.45 -7.47 -5.36
N GLU A 248 19.22 -8.55 -5.35
CA GLU A 248 20.59 -8.58 -5.89
C GLU A 248 20.62 -8.37 -7.41
N VAL A 249 19.66 -8.97 -8.16
CA VAL A 249 19.61 -8.80 -9.63
C VAL A 249 19.33 -7.37 -10.04
N PHE A 250 18.50 -6.67 -9.28
CA PHE A 250 18.00 -5.33 -9.63
C PHE A 250 18.59 -4.21 -8.76
N ASP A 251 19.54 -4.54 -7.90
CA ASP A 251 20.31 -3.61 -7.04
C ASP A 251 19.39 -2.68 -6.22
N TYR A 252 18.46 -3.28 -5.45
CA TYR A 252 17.65 -2.53 -4.51
C TYR A 252 17.74 -3.06 -3.08
N ASN A 253 17.49 -2.17 -2.10
CA ASN A 253 17.47 -2.56 -0.69
C ASN A 253 16.07 -3.02 -0.27
N PRO A 254 15.86 -4.32 0.05
CA PRO A 254 14.54 -4.83 0.40
C PRO A 254 13.93 -4.21 1.68
N TYR A 255 14.75 -3.68 2.60
CA TYR A 255 14.27 -2.99 3.80
C TYR A 255 13.65 -1.62 3.52
N MET A 256 13.98 -1.01 2.37
CA MET A 256 13.57 0.34 1.97
C MET A 256 12.63 0.33 0.74
N THR A 257 12.24 -0.84 0.29
CA THR A 257 11.42 -1.02 -0.92
C THR A 257 10.02 -1.46 -0.53
N ASP A 258 9.03 -1.20 -1.38
CA ASP A 258 7.61 -1.49 -1.11
C ASP A 258 7.40 -2.89 -0.50
N GLY A 259 6.88 -2.90 0.71
CA GLY A 259 6.67 -4.08 1.54
C GLY A 259 5.22 -4.54 1.61
N THR A 260 4.36 -4.12 0.64
CA THR A 260 2.95 -4.52 0.59
C THR A 260 2.81 -6.04 0.78
N GLY A 261 2.09 -6.45 1.82
CA GLY A 261 2.00 -7.85 2.29
C GLY A 261 2.50 -8.04 3.72
N ALA A 262 3.04 -6.98 4.34
CA ALA A 262 3.43 -6.96 5.74
C ALA A 262 2.73 -5.84 6.52
N VAL A 263 2.61 -6.04 7.82
CA VAL A 263 2.01 -5.09 8.76
C VAL A 263 2.79 -5.06 10.07
N LEU A 264 2.97 -3.88 10.62
CA LEU A 264 3.43 -3.67 12.00
C LEU A 264 2.22 -3.52 12.92
N ILE A 265 2.27 -4.18 14.04
CA ILE A 265 1.17 -4.28 15.00
C ILE A 265 1.68 -3.91 16.38
#